data_7569b8247eb52b3c3601628c4a036f58
#
_entry.id   7569b8247eb52b3c3601628c4a036f58
#
_cell.length_a   1.000
_cell.length_b   1.000
_cell.length_c   1.000
_cell.angle_alpha   90.00
_cell.angle_beta   90.00
_cell.angle_gamma   90.00
#
_symmetry.space_group_name_H-M   'P 1'
#
loop_
_entity.id
_entity.type
_entity.pdbx_description
1 polymer ?
#
loop_
_entity_poly.entity_id
_entity_poly.type
_entity_poly.pdbx_seq_one_letter_code
_entity_poly.pdbx_strand_id
1 'polypeptide(L)'
;MDPKSARFPHAVFPAGVRATRSLDVWGQRVHPALPAPLLIYAGGEDTSWPTRMVRSALAQALASRFRVTVVGDFMDMPGSDLPAPINVVRLPPLGSLASDRERRRILLSTYAAVRPRVLVVEQFPFGELHLGAEIVHLLKAATATPRAPFVVSSVRQPLDHWTISTADAKASRSLAEGYLDAVLVHADPNIARLETAFADDGEWSVPVRYTGFISVDPRGPADVPHEHCADGGEIVVFGEGGGPGDRLCQVAVDACKYLSAADRLPMRVIAGPAMPPDEYRSLQQAAAGTAGVIVERDVVDVRQLLASAAVTVAHSAYPLLDLVRSRVPALVVPPVSGSEEQTARMRRLAALGAMRVVEPEWLDGQTLACQIASTIGFTPRRADLDLSGAGATVRFLTGLLDAASLLNTGTTGADPLAFGRSQRLPYRHFRM
;
A
#
# COMPACT_ATOMS: atom_id res chain seq x y z
N MET A 1 44.66 21.05 -8.02
CA MET A 1 43.87 19.87 -7.59
C MET A 1 42.66 19.77 -8.50
N ASP A 2 42.66 18.76 -9.34
CA ASP A 2 41.78 18.58 -10.49
C ASP A 2 40.43 17.97 -10.08
N PRO A 3 39.26 18.52 -10.46
CA PRO A 3 37.98 18.04 -10.03
C PRO A 3 37.36 16.99 -11.00
N LYS A 4 38.14 16.07 -11.51
CA LYS A 4 37.65 15.02 -12.44
C LYS A 4 37.96 13.62 -11.93
N SER A 5 37.30 13.15 -10.87
CA SER A 5 37.22 11.69 -10.58
C SER A 5 36.09 11.31 -9.60
N ALA A 6 34.84 11.65 -9.91
CA ALA A 6 33.73 10.94 -9.30
C ALA A 6 33.31 9.80 -10.27
N ARG A 7 33.98 8.65 -10.16
CA ARG A 7 33.55 7.42 -10.84
C ARG A 7 32.33 6.86 -10.08
N PHE A 8 31.21 6.82 -10.75
CA PHE A 8 30.04 6.05 -10.28
C PHE A 8 30.38 4.55 -10.32
N PRO A 9 29.98 3.76 -9.33
CA PRO A 9 30.15 2.32 -9.38
C PRO A 9 29.32 1.75 -10.53
N HIS A 10 29.95 1.00 -11.39
CA HIS A 10 29.28 0.25 -12.47
C HIS A 10 28.34 -0.78 -11.84
N ALA A 11 27.06 -0.72 -12.19
CA ALA A 11 26.10 -1.75 -11.86
C ALA A 11 26.54 -3.06 -12.50
N VAL A 12 26.88 -4.05 -11.66
CA VAL A 12 27.20 -5.41 -12.10
C VAL A 12 25.87 -6.11 -12.37
N PHE A 13 25.56 -6.36 -13.64
CA PHE A 13 24.43 -7.17 -14.03
C PHE A 13 24.76 -8.66 -13.84
N PRO A 14 23.90 -9.45 -13.18
CA PRO A 14 24.08 -10.89 -13.13
C PRO A 14 23.87 -11.49 -14.54
N ALA A 15 24.87 -12.17 -15.06
CA ALA A 15 24.77 -12.96 -16.28
C ALA A 15 23.91 -14.20 -15.99
N GLY A 16 22.74 -14.34 -16.63
CA GLY A 16 21.98 -15.58 -16.52
C GLY A 16 20.51 -15.57 -16.87
N VAL A 17 20.00 -14.63 -17.67
CA VAL A 17 18.65 -14.78 -18.25
C VAL A 17 18.79 -15.35 -19.66
N ARG A 18 18.49 -16.65 -19.85
CA ARG A 18 18.34 -17.24 -21.18
C ARG A 18 17.11 -16.63 -21.84
N ALA A 19 17.33 -15.70 -22.76
CA ALA A 19 16.29 -15.18 -23.63
C ALA A 19 15.77 -16.31 -24.50
N THR A 20 14.48 -16.63 -24.37
CA THR A 20 13.75 -17.47 -25.33
C THR A 20 13.78 -16.76 -26.69
N ARG A 21 14.37 -17.40 -27.69
CA ARG A 21 14.48 -16.88 -29.05
C ARG A 21 13.10 -16.91 -29.71
N SER A 22 12.38 -15.81 -29.72
CA SER A 22 11.24 -15.62 -30.62
C SER A 22 11.70 -14.95 -31.91
N LEU A 23 11.35 -15.52 -33.05
CA LEU A 23 11.53 -14.93 -34.37
C LEU A 23 10.19 -14.28 -34.78
N ASP A 24 10.25 -13.14 -35.49
CA ASP A 24 9.08 -12.54 -36.09
C ASP A 24 8.63 -13.34 -37.34
N VAL A 25 7.53 -12.92 -37.95
CA VAL A 25 6.94 -13.57 -39.16
C VAL A 25 7.89 -13.53 -40.35
N TRP A 26 8.97 -12.75 -40.27
CA TRP A 26 9.99 -12.59 -41.32
C TRP A 26 11.33 -13.23 -40.95
N GLY A 27 11.39 -13.99 -39.86
CA GLY A 27 12.62 -14.66 -39.42
C GLY A 27 13.69 -13.75 -38.82
N GLN A 28 13.35 -12.47 -38.52
CA GLN A 28 14.28 -11.56 -37.87
C GLN A 28 14.24 -11.78 -36.35
N ARG A 29 15.39 -11.60 -35.69
CA ARG A 29 15.47 -11.66 -34.21
C ARG A 29 14.70 -10.49 -33.62
N VAL A 30 13.56 -10.78 -33.03
CA VAL A 30 12.89 -9.81 -32.17
C VAL A 30 13.71 -9.73 -30.89
N HIS A 31 14.49 -8.66 -30.72
CA HIS A 31 15.00 -8.31 -29.41
C HIS A 31 13.80 -7.91 -28.56
N PRO A 32 13.53 -8.59 -27.42
CA PRO A 32 12.47 -8.15 -26.55
C PRO A 32 12.75 -6.67 -26.22
N ALA A 33 11.79 -5.81 -26.56
CA ALA A 33 11.91 -4.40 -26.21
C ALA A 33 12.15 -4.30 -24.71
N LEU A 34 13.15 -3.52 -24.30
CA LEU A 34 13.43 -3.31 -22.88
C LEU A 34 12.14 -2.82 -22.19
N PRO A 35 11.80 -3.35 -21.00
CA PRO A 35 10.62 -2.93 -20.26
C PRO A 35 10.59 -1.40 -20.11
N ALA A 36 9.44 -0.79 -20.34
CA ALA A 36 9.28 0.67 -20.27
C ALA A 36 9.65 1.17 -18.86
N PRO A 37 10.41 2.27 -18.75
CA PRO A 37 10.80 2.82 -17.45
C PRO A 37 9.57 3.44 -16.75
N LEU A 38 9.41 3.11 -15.48
CA LEU A 38 8.37 3.60 -14.60
C LEU A 38 9.01 4.14 -13.33
N LEU A 39 8.58 5.33 -12.91
CA LEU A 39 9.01 5.97 -11.67
C LEU A 39 7.84 6.07 -10.71
N ILE A 40 8.03 5.57 -9.49
CA ILE A 40 7.08 5.73 -8.38
C ILE A 40 7.68 6.74 -7.41
N TYR A 41 6.96 7.84 -7.16
CA TYR A 41 7.25 8.74 -6.06
C TYR A 41 6.42 8.32 -4.84
N ALA A 42 7.11 8.02 -3.75
CA ALA A 42 6.56 7.50 -2.51
C ALA A 42 7.17 8.22 -1.30
N GLY A 43 7.10 9.55 -1.30
CA GLY A 43 7.76 10.41 -0.32
C GLY A 43 6.91 10.84 0.87
N GLY A 44 5.74 10.25 1.08
CA GLY A 44 4.81 10.62 2.14
C GLY A 44 5.26 10.24 3.56
N GLU A 45 4.66 10.91 4.56
CA GLU A 45 4.97 10.68 5.98
C GLU A 45 4.48 9.33 6.50
N ASP A 46 3.48 8.73 5.85
CA ASP A 46 3.00 7.40 6.22
C ASP A 46 4.04 6.34 5.87
N THR A 47 4.92 6.08 6.83
CA THR A 47 5.93 5.03 6.80
C THR A 47 5.49 3.80 7.57
N SER A 48 4.20 3.66 7.88
CA SER A 48 3.66 2.51 8.57
C SER A 48 3.97 1.21 7.83
N TRP A 49 4.08 0.12 8.58
CA TRP A 49 4.40 -1.18 8.00
C TRP A 49 3.37 -1.63 6.93
N PRO A 50 2.04 -1.47 7.14
CA PRO A 50 1.05 -1.82 6.12
C PRO A 50 1.23 -1.04 4.82
N THR A 51 1.49 0.26 4.92
CA THR A 51 1.76 1.12 3.78
C THR A 51 2.94 0.64 2.96
N ARG A 52 4.03 0.25 3.62
CA ARG A 52 5.23 -0.27 2.97
C ARG A 52 4.98 -1.59 2.26
N MET A 53 4.20 -2.48 2.89
CA MET A 53 3.86 -3.78 2.29
C MET A 53 3.01 -3.60 1.03
N VAL A 54 1.97 -2.75 1.06
CA VAL A 54 1.15 -2.45 -0.13
C VAL A 54 1.98 -1.82 -1.23
N ARG A 55 2.86 -0.88 -0.90
CA ARG A 55 3.80 -0.24 -1.83
C ARG A 55 4.73 -1.27 -2.46
N SER A 56 5.29 -2.16 -1.65
CA SER A 56 6.14 -3.25 -2.11
C SER A 56 5.40 -4.18 -3.08
N ALA A 57 4.19 -4.61 -2.71
CA ALA A 57 3.37 -5.49 -3.55
C ALA A 57 3.03 -4.85 -4.90
N LEU A 58 2.68 -3.56 -4.92
CA LEU A 58 2.44 -2.81 -6.15
C LEU A 58 3.70 -2.71 -7.01
N ALA A 59 4.83 -2.34 -6.42
CA ALA A 59 6.10 -2.21 -7.13
C ALA A 59 6.56 -3.56 -7.73
N GLN A 60 6.40 -4.66 -6.99
CA GLN A 60 6.69 -6.01 -7.48
C GLN A 60 5.80 -6.41 -8.66
N ALA A 61 4.50 -6.17 -8.54
CA ALA A 61 3.58 -6.45 -9.64
C ALA A 61 3.94 -5.65 -10.90
N LEU A 62 4.25 -4.37 -10.75
CA LEU A 62 4.68 -3.50 -11.85
C LEU A 62 6.01 -3.95 -12.46
N ALA A 63 6.95 -4.47 -11.66
CA ALA A 63 8.23 -4.97 -12.15
C ALA A 63 8.10 -6.16 -13.12
N SER A 64 6.95 -6.82 -13.17
CA SER A 64 6.65 -7.86 -14.16
C SER A 64 6.57 -7.33 -15.61
N ARG A 65 6.32 -6.03 -15.80
CA ARG A 65 6.12 -5.38 -17.11
C ARG A 65 6.94 -4.10 -17.30
N PHE A 66 7.42 -3.51 -16.24
CA PHE A 66 8.12 -2.23 -16.25
C PHE A 66 9.49 -2.34 -15.61
N ARG A 67 10.40 -1.46 -16.01
CA ARG A 67 11.63 -1.20 -15.26
C ARG A 67 11.34 -0.18 -14.17
N VAL A 68 11.07 -0.69 -12.96
CA VAL A 68 10.59 0.12 -11.85
C VAL A 68 11.73 0.79 -11.09
N THR A 69 11.59 2.08 -10.86
CA THR A 69 12.37 2.84 -9.88
C THR A 69 11.40 3.43 -8.87
N VAL A 70 11.66 3.22 -7.59
CA VAL A 70 10.92 3.82 -6.48
C VAL A 70 11.79 4.88 -5.82
N VAL A 71 11.29 6.10 -5.68
CA VAL A 71 11.98 7.18 -4.99
C VAL A 71 11.12 7.66 -3.83
N GLY A 72 11.68 7.68 -2.61
CA GLY A 72 10.90 8.06 -1.44
C GLY A 72 11.66 7.95 -0.13
N ASP A 73 10.92 8.17 0.96
CA ASP A 73 11.41 8.04 2.32
C ASP A 73 11.19 6.60 2.79
N PHE A 74 12.25 5.82 2.78
CA PHE A 74 12.22 4.43 3.25
C PHE A 74 13.09 4.34 4.51
N MET A 75 12.46 4.17 5.66
CA MET A 75 13.20 3.80 6.85
C MET A 75 13.72 2.37 6.74
N ASP A 76 14.90 2.10 7.30
CA ASP A 76 15.44 0.75 7.37
C ASP A 76 14.62 -0.08 8.37
N MET A 77 13.62 -0.80 7.86
CA MET A 77 12.86 -1.76 8.66
C MET A 77 13.09 -3.17 8.09
N PRO A 78 13.26 -4.16 8.97
CA PRO A 78 13.31 -5.55 8.53
C PRO A 78 12.09 -5.90 7.68
N GLY A 79 12.30 -6.53 6.53
CA GLY A 79 11.21 -6.90 5.62
C GLY A 79 10.72 -5.77 4.68
N SER A 80 11.29 -4.56 4.76
CA SER A 80 10.96 -3.46 3.83
C SER A 80 11.80 -3.47 2.55
N ASP A 81 12.75 -4.39 2.42
CA ASP A 81 13.60 -4.50 1.25
C ASP A 81 12.79 -4.93 0.02
N LEU A 82 12.78 -4.08 -0.99
CA LEU A 82 12.18 -4.42 -2.27
C LEU A 82 13.09 -5.44 -2.99
N PRO A 83 12.53 -6.50 -3.55
CA PRO A 83 13.33 -7.49 -4.26
C PRO A 83 13.92 -6.90 -5.55
N ALA A 84 15.10 -7.39 -5.94
CA ALA A 84 15.59 -7.13 -7.28
C ALA A 84 14.57 -7.70 -8.31
N PRO A 85 14.29 -6.98 -9.40
CA PRO A 85 15.05 -5.93 -10.06
C PRO A 85 14.52 -4.49 -9.85
N ILE A 86 13.93 -4.17 -8.73
CA ILE A 86 13.41 -2.82 -8.45
C ILE A 86 14.57 -1.93 -7.98
N ASN A 87 14.71 -0.75 -8.61
CA ASN A 87 15.68 0.25 -8.19
C ASN A 87 15.06 1.16 -7.12
N VAL A 88 15.76 1.35 -6.01
CA VAL A 88 15.29 2.18 -4.89
C VAL A 88 16.22 3.37 -4.71
N VAL A 89 15.64 4.58 -4.69
CA VAL A 89 16.34 5.84 -4.41
C VAL A 89 15.78 6.45 -3.14
N ARG A 90 16.60 6.53 -2.12
CA ARG A 90 16.20 7.07 -0.80
C ARG A 90 16.25 8.59 -0.81
N LEU A 91 15.22 9.21 -0.24
CA LEU A 91 15.18 10.63 0.04
C LEU A 91 15.58 10.88 1.51
N PRO A 92 16.25 12.01 1.81
CA PRO A 92 16.45 12.43 3.18
C PRO A 92 15.12 12.65 3.92
N PRO A 93 15.08 12.54 5.26
CA PRO A 93 13.88 12.82 6.05
C PRO A 93 13.36 14.25 5.80
N LEU A 94 12.05 14.43 5.93
CA LEU A 94 11.40 15.74 5.92
C LEU A 94 11.79 16.57 7.17
N GLY A 95 11.63 17.87 7.11
CA GLY A 95 11.66 18.72 8.31
C GLY A 95 12.77 19.75 8.39
N SER A 96 13.58 19.97 7.34
CA SER A 96 14.47 21.11 7.26
C SER A 96 14.60 21.67 5.86
N LEU A 97 14.84 22.98 5.72
CA LEU A 97 15.05 23.63 4.41
C LEU A 97 16.24 23.03 3.63
N ALA A 98 17.26 22.54 4.32
CA ALA A 98 18.40 21.89 3.69
C ALA A 98 18.01 20.52 3.15
N SER A 99 17.28 19.74 3.93
CA SER A 99 16.73 18.45 3.54
C SER A 99 15.78 18.59 2.35
N ASP A 100 14.87 19.54 2.36
CA ASP A 100 13.89 19.77 1.30
C ASP A 100 14.56 20.14 -0.03
N ARG A 101 15.64 20.93 0.00
CA ARG A 101 16.44 21.23 -1.19
C ARG A 101 17.14 19.98 -1.74
N GLU A 102 17.70 19.17 -0.86
CA GLU A 102 18.39 17.95 -1.25
C GLU A 102 17.41 16.89 -1.78
N ARG A 103 16.27 16.70 -1.13
CA ARG A 103 15.17 15.85 -1.61
C ARG A 103 14.77 16.24 -3.04
N ARG A 104 14.50 17.53 -3.27
CA ARG A 104 14.16 18.04 -4.61
C ARG A 104 15.25 17.78 -5.62
N ARG A 105 16.52 18.00 -5.26
CA ARG A 105 17.66 17.73 -6.14
C ARG A 105 17.73 16.25 -6.53
N ILE A 106 17.61 15.34 -5.56
CA ILE A 106 17.63 13.91 -5.78
C ILE A 106 16.45 13.50 -6.66
N LEU A 107 15.25 13.99 -6.36
CA LEU A 107 14.03 13.66 -7.08
C LEU A 107 14.11 14.07 -8.56
N LEU A 108 14.50 15.31 -8.84
CA LEU A 108 14.62 15.81 -10.21
C LEU A 108 15.77 15.13 -10.97
N SER A 109 16.92 14.84 -10.33
CA SER A 109 18.01 14.10 -10.96
C SER A 109 17.63 12.66 -11.25
N THR A 110 16.88 12.02 -10.36
CA THR A 110 16.35 10.66 -10.58
C THR A 110 15.37 10.66 -11.76
N TYR A 111 14.43 11.61 -11.81
CA TYR A 111 13.50 11.75 -12.92
C TYR A 111 14.26 11.90 -14.27
N ALA A 112 15.25 12.78 -14.31
CA ALA A 112 16.05 13.02 -15.51
C ALA A 112 16.86 11.78 -15.94
N ALA A 113 17.35 10.98 -15.00
CA ALA A 113 18.10 9.75 -15.27
C ALA A 113 17.17 8.60 -15.74
N VAL A 114 16.03 8.41 -15.08
CA VAL A 114 15.07 7.33 -15.37
C VAL A 114 14.35 7.59 -16.69
N ARG A 115 13.99 8.84 -17.00
CA ARG A 115 13.16 9.24 -18.15
C ARG A 115 11.90 8.38 -18.27
N PRO A 116 11.05 8.40 -17.25
CA PRO A 116 9.94 7.47 -17.16
C PRO A 116 8.92 7.68 -18.29
N ARG A 117 8.31 6.58 -18.72
CA ARG A 117 7.11 6.62 -19.59
C ARG A 117 5.83 6.70 -18.75
N VAL A 118 5.89 6.26 -17.51
CA VAL A 118 4.84 6.39 -16.51
C VAL A 118 5.44 6.95 -15.23
N LEU A 119 4.82 7.99 -14.69
CA LEU A 119 5.11 8.57 -13.38
C LEU A 119 3.92 8.28 -12.46
N VAL A 120 4.14 7.51 -11.41
CA VAL A 120 3.16 7.24 -10.36
C VAL A 120 3.49 8.13 -9.17
N VAL A 121 2.53 8.92 -8.70
CA VAL A 121 2.64 9.69 -7.46
C VAL A 121 1.68 9.11 -6.43
N GLU A 122 2.20 8.71 -5.28
CA GLU A 122 1.36 8.14 -4.22
C GLU A 122 0.62 9.23 -3.47
N GLN A 123 -0.66 8.99 -3.20
CA GLN A 123 -1.59 9.79 -2.38
C GLN A 123 -1.77 11.26 -2.82
N PHE A 124 -0.92 11.81 -3.65
CA PHE A 124 -1.02 13.20 -4.09
C PHE A 124 -1.98 13.34 -5.29
N PRO A 125 -2.84 14.35 -5.28
CA PRO A 125 -3.04 15.43 -4.30
C PRO A 125 -4.07 15.10 -3.20
N PHE A 126 -4.44 13.84 -3.06
CA PHE A 126 -5.54 13.42 -2.21
C PHE A 126 -5.15 13.23 -0.72
N GLY A 127 -3.87 13.16 -0.34
CA GLY A 127 -3.39 12.91 0.99
C GLY A 127 -2.15 13.66 1.42
N GLU A 128 -1.37 14.02 0.47
CA GLU A 128 -0.03 14.54 0.72
C GLU A 128 0.11 15.98 0.24
N LEU A 129 -0.90 16.83 0.53
CA LEU A 129 -0.88 18.24 0.09
C LEU A 129 0.30 19.01 0.67
N HIS A 130 0.75 18.67 1.87
CA HIS A 130 1.94 19.28 2.49
C HIS A 130 3.23 19.03 1.71
N LEU A 131 3.31 17.95 0.92
CA LEU A 131 4.41 17.68 -0.01
C LEU A 131 4.25 18.41 -1.35
N GLY A 132 3.20 19.21 -1.50
CA GLY A 132 2.85 19.87 -2.77
C GLY A 132 4.00 20.63 -3.40
N ALA A 133 4.83 21.33 -2.61
CA ALA A 133 5.97 22.07 -3.13
C ALA A 133 7.00 21.15 -3.82
N GLU A 134 7.29 19.99 -3.26
CA GLU A 134 8.24 19.01 -3.82
C GLU A 134 7.65 18.32 -5.06
N ILE A 135 6.43 17.81 -4.93
CA ILE A 135 5.76 17.05 -6.00
C ILE A 135 5.43 17.93 -7.20
N VAL A 136 4.96 19.16 -6.98
CA VAL A 136 4.64 20.10 -8.08
C VAL A 136 5.89 20.44 -8.92
N HIS A 137 7.08 20.49 -8.33
CA HIS A 137 8.30 20.66 -9.11
C HIS A 137 8.57 19.45 -10.01
N LEU A 138 8.36 18.22 -9.51
CA LEU A 138 8.47 17.00 -10.30
C LEU A 138 7.43 16.99 -11.43
N LEU A 139 6.18 17.33 -11.14
CA LEU A 139 5.10 17.35 -12.12
C LEU A 139 5.34 18.40 -13.21
N LYS A 140 5.84 19.59 -12.84
CA LYS A 140 6.25 20.64 -13.81
C LYS A 140 7.38 20.14 -14.71
N ALA A 141 8.38 19.46 -14.15
CA ALA A 141 9.46 18.87 -14.93
C ALA A 141 8.93 17.80 -15.89
N ALA A 142 7.99 16.96 -15.42
CA ALA A 142 7.36 15.91 -16.23
C ALA A 142 6.58 16.50 -17.42
N THR A 143 5.78 17.55 -17.19
CA THR A 143 4.98 18.20 -18.25
C THR A 143 5.83 18.98 -19.25
N ALA A 144 7.00 19.48 -18.84
CA ALA A 144 7.93 20.22 -19.71
C ALA A 144 8.76 19.30 -20.64
N THR A 145 8.74 18.00 -20.42
CA THR A 145 9.53 17.04 -21.21
C THR A 145 8.88 16.82 -22.58
N PRO A 146 9.64 16.82 -23.71
CA PRO A 146 9.08 16.65 -25.07
C PRO A 146 8.28 15.33 -25.24
N ARG A 147 8.66 14.29 -24.49
CA ARG A 147 7.91 13.04 -24.38
C ARG A 147 7.44 12.89 -22.94
N ALA A 148 6.46 13.71 -22.57
CA ALA A 148 5.89 13.68 -21.23
C ALA A 148 5.43 12.25 -20.85
N PRO A 149 5.71 11.79 -19.63
CA PRO A 149 5.18 10.52 -19.14
C PRO A 149 3.66 10.62 -18.94
N PHE A 150 2.99 9.47 -18.89
CA PHE A 150 1.68 9.40 -18.25
C PHE A 150 1.86 9.61 -16.75
N VAL A 151 1.12 10.55 -16.19
CA VAL A 151 1.16 10.86 -14.75
C VAL A 151 -0.10 10.35 -14.10
N VAL A 152 0.04 9.42 -13.18
CA VAL A 152 -1.09 8.84 -12.46
C VAL A 152 -0.92 8.99 -10.96
N SER A 153 -2.00 9.30 -10.26
CA SER A 153 -2.04 9.21 -8.80
C SER A 153 -2.40 7.79 -8.39
N SER A 154 -1.70 7.24 -7.41
CA SER A 154 -1.97 5.95 -6.77
C SER A 154 -2.53 6.23 -5.39
N VAL A 155 -3.85 6.12 -5.25
CA VAL A 155 -4.55 6.37 -3.99
C VAL A 155 -4.80 5.04 -3.32
N ARG A 156 -4.05 4.79 -2.25
CA ARG A 156 -4.26 3.65 -1.38
C ARG A 156 -5.37 4.00 -0.41
N GLN A 157 -6.33 3.15 -0.27
CA GLN A 157 -7.45 3.34 0.65
C GLN A 157 -7.91 4.80 0.68
N PRO A 158 -8.99 5.14 0.03
CA PRO A 158 -9.50 6.47 0.13
C PRO A 158 -9.80 6.73 1.61
N LEU A 159 -8.98 7.58 2.22
CA LEU A 159 -9.39 8.51 3.25
C LEU A 159 -9.53 7.99 4.65
N ASP A 160 -8.41 7.56 5.19
CA ASP A 160 -8.36 7.19 6.59
C ASP A 160 -8.45 8.40 7.57
N HIS A 161 -8.37 9.65 7.10
CA HIS A 161 -8.27 10.82 8.01
C HIS A 161 -9.00 12.07 7.53
N TRP A 162 -9.92 12.01 6.55
CA TRP A 162 -10.24 13.24 5.86
C TRP A 162 -11.72 13.62 5.87
N THR A 163 -12.03 14.47 6.81
CA THR A 163 -12.91 15.56 6.45
C THR A 163 -12.02 16.59 5.75
N ILE A 164 -11.84 16.43 4.43
CA ILE A 164 -11.07 17.42 3.65
C ILE A 164 -11.83 18.72 3.73
N SER A 165 -11.16 19.78 4.14
CA SER A 165 -11.78 21.11 4.06
C SER A 165 -12.20 21.39 2.61
N THR A 166 -13.28 22.14 2.42
CA THR A 166 -13.72 22.52 1.07
C THR A 166 -12.61 23.22 0.27
N ALA A 167 -11.71 23.95 0.96
CA ALA A 167 -10.56 24.60 0.34
C ALA A 167 -9.55 23.58 -0.17
N ASP A 168 -9.22 22.58 0.64
CA ASP A 168 -8.27 21.52 0.28
C ASP A 168 -8.85 20.62 -0.81
N ALA A 169 -10.14 20.33 -0.78
CA ALA A 169 -10.84 19.58 -1.82
C ALA A 169 -10.73 20.27 -3.18
N LYS A 170 -10.97 21.59 -3.22
CA LYS A 170 -10.79 22.40 -4.44
C LYS A 170 -9.34 22.44 -4.90
N ALA A 171 -8.38 22.58 -3.99
CA ALA A 171 -6.97 22.56 -4.30
C ALA A 171 -6.54 21.20 -4.88
N SER A 172 -6.94 20.10 -4.25
CA SER A 172 -6.68 18.73 -4.72
C SER A 172 -7.24 18.50 -6.11
N ARG A 173 -8.49 18.91 -6.36
CA ARG A 173 -9.12 18.81 -7.67
C ARG A 173 -8.34 19.58 -8.73
N SER A 174 -8.02 20.87 -8.45
CA SER A 174 -7.26 21.71 -9.38
C SER A 174 -5.89 21.14 -9.71
N LEU A 175 -5.20 20.55 -8.73
CA LEU A 175 -3.92 19.89 -8.92
C LEU A 175 -4.06 18.60 -9.74
N ALA A 176 -5.07 17.80 -9.47
CA ALA A 176 -5.34 16.59 -10.24
C ALA A 176 -5.62 16.92 -11.69
N GLU A 177 -6.53 17.84 -11.97
CA GLU A 177 -6.88 18.29 -13.33
C GLU A 177 -5.71 18.93 -14.07
N GLY A 178 -4.84 19.64 -13.36
CA GLY A 178 -3.68 20.29 -13.95
C GLY A 178 -2.55 19.33 -14.34
N TYR A 179 -2.39 18.21 -13.63
CA TYR A 179 -1.20 17.38 -13.78
C TYR A 179 -1.43 15.91 -14.06
N LEU A 180 -2.56 15.34 -13.65
CA LEU A 180 -2.78 13.91 -13.72
C LEU A 180 -3.49 13.51 -15.02
N ASP A 181 -3.13 12.35 -15.56
CA ASP A 181 -3.84 11.71 -16.68
C ASP A 181 -4.90 10.71 -16.14
N ALA A 182 -4.73 10.17 -14.92
CA ALA A 182 -5.72 9.35 -14.23
C ALA A 182 -5.47 9.28 -12.74
N VAL A 183 -6.50 8.90 -11.99
CA VAL A 183 -6.44 8.54 -10.56
C VAL A 183 -6.76 7.06 -10.43
N LEU A 184 -5.84 6.29 -9.86
CA LEU A 184 -6.01 4.88 -9.56
C LEU A 184 -6.34 4.72 -8.08
N VAL A 185 -7.56 4.30 -7.79
CA VAL A 185 -8.03 4.08 -6.41
C VAL A 185 -7.93 2.59 -6.12
N HIS A 186 -7.07 2.23 -5.16
CA HIS A 186 -6.86 0.85 -4.77
C HIS A 186 -7.87 0.41 -3.71
N ALA A 187 -9.13 0.41 -4.10
CA ALA A 187 -10.27 0.02 -3.27
C ALA A 187 -11.37 -0.63 -4.13
N ASP A 188 -12.26 -1.34 -3.45
CA ASP A 188 -13.54 -1.75 -4.02
C ASP A 188 -14.55 -0.60 -3.83
N PRO A 189 -15.17 -0.06 -4.90
CA PRO A 189 -16.10 1.06 -4.80
C PRO A 189 -17.37 0.74 -3.99
N ASN A 190 -17.67 -0.54 -3.76
CA ASN A 190 -18.77 -0.96 -2.88
C ASN A 190 -18.40 -0.82 -1.39
N ILE A 191 -17.13 -0.75 -1.07
CA ILE A 191 -16.62 -0.63 0.29
C ILE A 191 -16.18 0.79 0.60
N ALA A 192 -15.38 1.41 -0.28
CA ALA A 192 -14.86 2.76 -0.07
C ALA A 192 -14.76 3.51 -1.40
N ARG A 193 -15.19 4.76 -1.43
CA ARG A 193 -15.18 5.61 -2.62
C ARG A 193 -14.42 6.89 -2.37
N LEU A 194 -13.55 7.27 -3.32
CA LEU A 194 -12.79 8.51 -3.27
C LEU A 194 -13.71 9.73 -3.21
N GLU A 195 -14.78 9.70 -3.98
CA GLU A 195 -15.72 10.80 -4.11
C GLU A 195 -16.44 11.14 -2.80
N THR A 196 -16.64 10.16 -1.94
CA THR A 196 -17.33 10.38 -0.65
C THR A 196 -16.53 11.23 0.33
N ALA A 197 -15.23 11.35 0.14
CA ALA A 197 -14.36 12.18 0.97
C ALA A 197 -14.32 13.63 0.54
N PHE A 198 -14.73 13.90 -0.66
CA PHE A 198 -14.81 15.25 -1.21
C PHE A 198 -16.26 15.71 -1.09
N ALA A 199 -16.58 16.49 -0.05
CA ALA A 199 -17.89 17.08 0.16
C ALA A 199 -18.28 18.13 -0.91
N ASP A 200 -17.65 18.06 -2.09
CA ASP A 200 -17.79 18.97 -3.22
C ASP A 200 -18.53 18.27 -4.35
N ASP A 201 -19.70 18.78 -4.74
CA ASP A 201 -20.60 18.24 -5.79
C ASP A 201 -20.04 18.35 -7.22
N GLY A 202 -18.80 18.77 -7.39
CA GLY A 202 -18.20 18.94 -8.71
C GLY A 202 -17.82 17.61 -9.37
N GLU A 203 -18.09 17.48 -10.66
CA GLU A 203 -17.61 16.35 -11.46
C GLU A 203 -16.09 16.37 -11.60
N TRP A 204 -15.47 15.20 -11.55
CA TRP A 204 -14.05 15.03 -11.81
C TRP A 204 -13.78 14.97 -13.30
N SER A 205 -12.97 15.89 -13.83
CA SER A 205 -12.54 15.84 -15.23
C SER A 205 -11.43 14.82 -15.46
N VAL A 206 -10.73 14.41 -14.39
CA VAL A 206 -9.69 13.38 -14.45
C VAL A 206 -10.33 12.01 -14.25
N PRO A 207 -10.06 11.03 -15.13
CA PRO A 207 -10.59 9.66 -14.97
C PRO A 207 -10.19 9.03 -13.65
N VAL A 208 -11.16 8.67 -12.84
CA VAL A 208 -10.99 7.86 -11.62
C VAL A 208 -11.22 6.40 -11.96
N ARG A 209 -10.28 5.53 -11.58
CA ARG A 209 -10.34 4.08 -11.84
C ARG A 209 -10.14 3.31 -10.54
N TYR A 210 -11.15 2.57 -10.16
CA TYR A 210 -11.09 1.61 -9.07
C TYR A 210 -10.41 0.35 -9.57
N THR A 211 -9.31 -0.03 -8.94
CA THR A 211 -8.51 -1.19 -9.34
C THR A 211 -8.77 -2.43 -8.49
N GLY A 212 -9.51 -2.27 -7.41
CA GLY A 212 -9.58 -3.24 -6.32
C GLY A 212 -8.46 -3.04 -5.31
N PHE A 213 -8.58 -3.69 -4.16
CA PHE A 213 -7.57 -3.63 -3.10
C PHE A 213 -6.27 -4.31 -3.55
N ILE A 214 -5.13 -3.76 -3.09
CA ILE A 214 -3.84 -4.40 -3.28
C ILE A 214 -3.60 -5.34 -2.10
N SER A 215 -3.60 -6.64 -2.36
CA SER A 215 -3.14 -7.65 -1.40
C SER A 215 -1.62 -7.64 -1.31
N VAL A 216 -1.09 -7.75 -0.10
CA VAL A 216 0.35 -7.81 0.14
C VAL A 216 0.98 -9.13 -0.30
N ASP A 217 0.17 -10.14 -0.61
CA ASP A 217 0.67 -11.39 -1.15
C ASP A 217 0.71 -11.36 -2.68
N PRO A 218 1.90 -11.27 -3.30
CA PRO A 218 2.06 -11.20 -4.75
C PRO A 218 1.68 -12.51 -5.47
N ARG A 219 1.54 -13.61 -4.74
CA ARG A 219 1.22 -14.93 -5.31
C ARG A 219 -0.24 -15.08 -5.72
N GLY A 220 -1.03 -14.01 -5.55
CA GLY A 220 -2.45 -13.98 -5.92
C GLY A 220 -3.35 -14.74 -4.95
N PRO A 221 -4.65 -14.86 -5.25
CA PRO A 221 -5.57 -15.58 -4.43
C PRO A 221 -5.22 -17.08 -4.50
N ALA A 222 -4.47 -17.58 -3.55
CA ALA A 222 -4.68 -18.95 -3.18
C ALA A 222 -5.96 -18.95 -2.34
N ASP A 223 -7.03 -19.46 -2.89
CA ASP A 223 -8.11 -20.02 -2.08
C ASP A 223 -7.48 -21.19 -1.31
N VAL A 224 -6.72 -20.87 -0.27
CA VAL A 224 -6.43 -21.86 0.75
C VAL A 224 -7.65 -21.80 1.66
N PRO A 225 -8.58 -22.76 1.52
CA PRO A 225 -9.65 -22.86 2.48
C PRO A 225 -8.99 -22.95 3.84
N HIS A 226 -9.42 -22.16 4.80
CA HIS A 226 -9.08 -22.38 6.18
C HIS A 226 -9.70 -23.73 6.55
N GLU A 227 -8.94 -24.80 6.41
CA GLU A 227 -9.29 -26.08 6.98
C GLU A 227 -9.16 -25.86 8.48
N HIS A 228 -10.27 -26.00 9.20
CA HIS A 228 -10.28 -25.92 10.65
C HIS A 228 -9.15 -26.82 11.14
N CYS A 229 -8.17 -26.23 11.84
CA CYS A 229 -7.03 -26.98 12.32
C CYS A 229 -7.51 -28.14 13.15
N ALA A 230 -7.29 -29.37 12.67
CA ALA A 230 -7.71 -30.60 13.35
C ALA A 230 -7.13 -30.69 14.78
N ASP A 231 -6.04 -29.98 15.05
CA ASP A 231 -5.32 -29.94 16.34
C ASP A 231 -5.66 -28.70 17.20
N GLY A 232 -6.80 -28.02 16.94
CA GLY A 232 -7.27 -26.90 17.75
C GLY A 232 -6.72 -25.52 17.32
N GLY A 233 -5.58 -25.43 16.61
CA GLY A 233 -4.98 -24.18 16.16
C GLY A 233 -4.42 -23.30 17.28
N GLU A 234 -4.07 -22.06 16.92
CA GLU A 234 -3.55 -21.06 17.87
C GLU A 234 -4.36 -19.75 17.81
N ILE A 235 -4.33 -18.95 18.88
CA ILE A 235 -4.81 -17.57 18.90
C ILE A 235 -3.67 -16.71 18.38
N VAL A 236 -3.88 -16.01 17.25
CA VAL A 236 -2.87 -15.12 16.69
C VAL A 236 -3.29 -13.66 16.90
N VAL A 237 -2.41 -12.88 17.50
CA VAL A 237 -2.65 -11.47 17.81
C VAL A 237 -1.67 -10.60 17.03
N PHE A 238 -2.18 -9.65 16.25
CA PHE A 238 -1.37 -8.68 15.51
C PHE A 238 -1.48 -7.30 16.14
N GLY A 239 -0.38 -6.81 16.73
CA GLY A 239 -0.22 -5.41 17.13
C GLY A 239 0.18 -4.53 15.96
N GLU A 240 -0.03 -3.22 16.10
CA GLU A 240 0.36 -2.23 15.08
C GLU A 240 1.84 -1.83 15.15
N GLY A 241 2.57 -2.33 16.15
CA GLY A 241 3.99 -2.04 16.30
C GLY A 241 4.33 -0.88 17.23
N GLY A 242 3.40 -0.51 18.09
CA GLY A 242 3.59 0.52 19.12
C GLY A 242 3.25 1.92 18.61
N GLY A 243 2.18 2.44 19.13
CA GLY A 243 1.77 3.82 19.02
C GLY A 243 1.10 4.25 20.33
N PRO A 244 0.87 5.55 20.58
CA PRO A 244 0.12 5.99 21.74
C PRO A 244 -1.27 5.35 21.73
N GLY A 245 -1.50 4.36 22.61
CA GLY A 245 -2.77 3.65 22.71
C GLY A 245 -2.79 2.23 22.17
N ASP A 246 -1.71 1.73 21.60
CA ASP A 246 -1.61 0.31 21.23
C ASP A 246 -1.47 -0.58 22.49
N ARG A 247 -2.62 -0.92 23.05
CA ARG A 247 -2.71 -1.79 24.22
C ARG A 247 -3.06 -3.22 23.86
N LEU A 248 -3.36 -3.51 22.59
CA LEU A 248 -3.92 -4.79 22.18
C LEU A 248 -3.04 -5.97 22.59
N CYS A 249 -1.74 -5.90 22.33
CA CYS A 249 -0.80 -6.98 22.67
C CYS A 249 -0.77 -7.25 24.18
N GLN A 250 -0.75 -6.20 25.00
CA GLN A 250 -0.75 -6.33 26.46
C GLN A 250 -2.09 -6.88 26.97
N VAL A 251 -3.21 -6.38 26.45
CA VAL A 251 -4.54 -6.85 26.81
C VAL A 251 -4.74 -8.30 26.37
N ALA A 252 -4.19 -8.72 25.24
CA ALA A 252 -4.27 -10.10 24.77
C ALA A 252 -3.52 -11.07 25.71
N VAL A 253 -2.33 -10.70 26.18
CA VAL A 253 -1.62 -11.49 27.20
C VAL A 253 -2.42 -11.57 28.49
N ASP A 254 -3.05 -10.46 28.92
CA ASP A 254 -3.90 -10.44 30.11
C ASP A 254 -5.16 -11.29 29.93
N ALA A 255 -5.74 -11.32 28.73
CA ALA A 255 -6.93 -12.11 28.41
C ALA A 255 -6.75 -13.61 28.67
N CYS A 256 -5.52 -14.13 28.56
CA CYS A 256 -5.22 -15.54 28.85
C CYS A 256 -5.61 -15.97 30.27
N LYS A 257 -5.69 -15.05 31.23
CA LYS A 257 -6.10 -15.33 32.61
C LYS A 257 -7.60 -15.64 32.74
N TYR A 258 -8.38 -15.16 31.77
CA TYR A 258 -9.84 -15.26 31.78
C TYR A 258 -10.38 -16.31 30.79
N LEU A 259 -9.53 -16.87 29.92
CA LEU A 259 -9.94 -17.96 29.03
C LEU A 259 -10.22 -19.24 29.84
N SER A 260 -11.33 -19.90 29.54
CA SER A 260 -11.67 -21.19 30.09
C SER A 260 -10.67 -22.24 29.64
N ALA A 261 -10.61 -23.40 30.35
CA ALA A 261 -9.71 -24.48 29.94
C ALA A 261 -10.02 -25.01 28.53
N ALA A 262 -11.27 -24.92 28.08
CA ALA A 262 -11.70 -25.36 26.75
C ALA A 262 -11.29 -24.38 25.65
N ASP A 263 -11.21 -23.08 25.97
CA ASP A 263 -10.92 -22.01 25.00
C ASP A 263 -9.43 -21.59 25.05
N ARG A 264 -8.65 -22.18 25.94
CA ARG A 264 -7.23 -21.85 26.14
C ARG A 264 -6.36 -22.54 25.11
N LEU A 265 -6.28 -21.95 23.93
CA LEU A 265 -5.35 -22.34 22.87
C LEU A 265 -3.99 -21.67 23.08
N PRO A 266 -2.89 -22.19 22.48
CA PRO A 266 -1.64 -21.46 22.38
C PRO A 266 -1.89 -20.07 21.79
N MET A 267 -1.20 -19.05 22.30
CA MET A 267 -1.33 -17.68 21.82
C MET A 267 0.00 -17.17 21.29
N ARG A 268 -0.02 -16.66 20.08
CA ARG A 268 1.12 -16.01 19.45
C ARG A 268 0.82 -14.52 19.25
N VAL A 269 1.62 -13.68 19.87
CA VAL A 269 1.48 -12.22 19.82
C VAL A 269 2.57 -11.65 18.94
N ILE A 270 2.20 -11.03 17.84
CA ILE A 270 3.08 -10.34 16.91
C ILE A 270 3.07 -8.86 17.28
N ALA A 271 4.14 -8.41 17.91
CA ALA A 271 4.22 -7.04 18.46
C ALA A 271 4.35 -5.95 17.40
N GLY A 272 4.83 -6.31 16.20
CA GLY A 272 5.15 -5.39 15.13
C GLY A 272 6.57 -4.78 15.23
N PRO A 273 7.21 -4.53 14.08
CA PRO A 273 8.62 -4.13 14.04
C PRO A 273 8.87 -2.75 14.65
N ALA A 274 7.88 -1.87 14.65
CA ALA A 274 7.99 -0.50 15.15
C ALA A 274 7.76 -0.36 16.67
N MET A 275 7.38 -1.44 17.38
CA MET A 275 7.18 -1.39 18.83
C MET A 275 8.46 -0.95 19.55
N PRO A 276 8.41 0.05 20.45
CA PRO A 276 9.58 0.50 21.20
C PRO A 276 10.25 -0.66 21.95
N PRO A 277 11.59 -0.71 22.03
CA PRO A 277 12.30 -1.82 22.69
C PRO A 277 11.91 -2.04 24.14
N ASP A 278 11.53 -0.99 24.86
CA ASP A 278 11.13 -1.08 26.26
C ASP A 278 9.74 -1.68 26.42
N GLU A 279 8.80 -1.30 25.55
CA GLU A 279 7.45 -1.87 25.50
C GLU A 279 7.52 -3.36 25.10
N TYR A 280 8.34 -3.68 24.11
CA TYR A 280 8.56 -5.07 23.69
C TYR A 280 9.11 -5.95 24.83
N ARG A 281 10.09 -5.43 25.58
CA ARG A 281 10.63 -6.14 26.75
C ARG A 281 9.56 -6.36 27.84
N SER A 282 8.75 -5.34 28.11
CA SER A 282 7.65 -5.43 29.08
C SER A 282 6.61 -6.47 28.63
N LEU A 283 6.29 -6.51 27.35
CA LEU A 283 5.37 -7.49 26.77
C LEU A 283 5.94 -8.92 26.87
N GLN A 284 7.23 -9.11 26.60
CA GLN A 284 7.91 -10.40 26.75
C GLN A 284 7.91 -10.88 28.22
N GLN A 285 8.13 -9.97 29.18
CA GLN A 285 8.08 -10.30 30.60
C GLN A 285 6.67 -10.72 31.03
N ALA A 286 5.63 -10.02 30.59
CA ALA A 286 4.25 -10.40 30.87
C ALA A 286 3.91 -11.79 30.27
N ALA A 287 4.35 -12.05 29.05
CA ALA A 287 4.14 -13.33 28.38
C ALA A 287 4.89 -14.49 29.07
N ALA A 288 6.13 -14.26 29.53
CA ALA A 288 6.92 -15.28 30.22
C ALA A 288 6.23 -15.82 31.49
N GLY A 289 5.37 -15.02 32.12
CA GLY A 289 4.53 -15.43 33.27
C GLY A 289 3.23 -16.14 32.87
N THR A 290 2.95 -16.32 31.58
CA THR A 290 1.67 -16.83 31.07
C THR A 290 1.91 -18.07 30.19
N ALA A 291 1.46 -19.22 30.65
CA ALA A 291 1.68 -20.48 29.94
C ALA A 291 1.02 -20.48 28.57
N GLY A 292 1.74 -20.93 27.55
CA GLY A 292 1.24 -21.04 26.15
C GLY A 292 1.26 -19.74 25.36
N VAL A 293 1.87 -18.66 25.87
CA VAL A 293 2.01 -17.38 25.14
C VAL A 293 3.42 -17.23 24.59
N ILE A 294 3.51 -16.91 23.31
CA ILE A 294 4.76 -16.57 22.61
C ILE A 294 4.65 -15.16 22.06
N VAL A 295 5.70 -14.34 22.24
CA VAL A 295 5.79 -12.98 21.70
C VAL A 295 6.89 -12.92 20.66
N GLU A 296 6.53 -12.53 19.46
CA GLU A 296 7.43 -12.32 18.34
C GLU A 296 7.37 -10.84 17.89
N ARG A 297 8.47 -10.35 17.37
CA ARG A 297 8.53 -8.95 16.93
C ARG A 297 7.94 -8.77 15.54
N ASP A 298 8.19 -9.72 14.65
CA ASP A 298 7.80 -9.70 13.26
C ASP A 298 7.54 -11.11 12.74
N VAL A 299 6.88 -11.24 11.60
CA VAL A 299 6.53 -12.50 10.96
C VAL A 299 6.99 -12.50 9.52
N VAL A 300 7.68 -13.57 9.11
CA VAL A 300 8.16 -13.73 7.73
C VAL A 300 7.04 -14.14 6.77
N ASP A 301 6.13 -15.01 7.20
CA ASP A 301 5.02 -15.50 6.37
C ASP A 301 3.69 -15.45 7.14
N VAL A 302 2.96 -14.35 6.93
CA VAL A 302 1.64 -14.15 7.54
C VAL A 302 0.63 -15.18 7.09
N ARG A 303 0.73 -15.72 5.88
CA ARG A 303 -0.22 -16.72 5.37
C ARG A 303 -0.12 -18.04 6.11
N GLN A 304 1.11 -18.49 6.36
CA GLN A 304 1.33 -19.70 7.15
C GLN A 304 0.78 -19.52 8.56
N LEU A 305 0.98 -18.33 9.13
CA LEU A 305 0.46 -18.00 10.44
C LEU A 305 -1.08 -17.98 10.47
N LEU A 306 -1.71 -17.36 9.48
CA LEU A 306 -3.17 -17.35 9.35
C LEU A 306 -3.74 -18.76 9.10
N ALA A 307 -3.02 -19.61 8.38
CA ALA A 307 -3.45 -20.98 8.13
C ALA A 307 -3.49 -21.84 9.43
N SER A 308 -2.66 -21.52 10.41
CA SER A 308 -2.62 -22.21 11.73
C SER A 308 -3.56 -21.58 12.76
N ALA A 309 -4.16 -20.43 12.50
CA ALA A 309 -4.94 -19.70 13.47
C ALA A 309 -6.35 -20.27 13.65
N ALA A 310 -6.75 -20.57 14.88
CA ALA A 310 -8.15 -20.85 15.24
C ALA A 310 -8.96 -19.55 15.30
N VAL A 311 -8.33 -18.46 15.74
CA VAL A 311 -8.87 -17.12 15.76
C VAL A 311 -7.73 -16.11 15.66
N THR A 312 -7.98 -15.04 14.93
CA THR A 312 -7.05 -13.92 14.84
C THR A 312 -7.64 -12.68 15.51
N VAL A 313 -6.81 -11.99 16.27
CA VAL A 313 -7.14 -10.68 16.85
C VAL A 313 -6.20 -9.64 16.26
N ALA A 314 -6.73 -8.58 15.70
CA ALA A 314 -5.92 -7.57 15.02
C ALA A 314 -6.45 -6.16 15.23
N HIS A 315 -5.56 -5.17 15.18
CA HIS A 315 -5.94 -3.79 14.90
C HIS A 315 -6.29 -3.61 13.41
N SER A 316 -6.82 -2.47 13.06
CA SER A 316 -7.51 -2.15 11.81
C SER A 316 -6.71 -2.28 10.52
N ALA A 317 -5.42 -2.07 10.57
CA ALA A 317 -4.68 -1.78 9.35
C ALA A 317 -4.08 -3.03 8.68
N TYR A 318 -3.68 -4.01 9.48
CA TYR A 318 -3.02 -5.20 8.99
C TYR A 318 -3.30 -6.39 9.92
N PRO A 319 -3.59 -7.53 9.39
CA PRO A 319 -3.71 -7.99 8.00
C PRO A 319 -5.17 -8.06 7.51
N LEU A 320 -5.96 -6.99 7.64
CA LEU A 320 -7.41 -6.98 7.46
C LEU A 320 -7.88 -7.64 6.15
N LEU A 321 -7.27 -7.31 5.02
CA LEU A 321 -7.64 -7.88 3.72
C LEU A 321 -7.26 -9.36 3.62
N ASP A 322 -6.13 -9.75 4.22
CA ASP A 322 -5.70 -11.15 4.25
C ASP A 322 -6.58 -11.98 5.18
N LEU A 323 -7.08 -11.40 6.28
CA LEU A 323 -8.09 -12.02 7.15
C LEU A 323 -9.39 -12.28 6.41
N VAL A 324 -9.92 -11.29 5.70
CA VAL A 324 -11.16 -11.43 4.92
C VAL A 324 -10.98 -12.51 3.85
N ARG A 325 -9.83 -12.51 3.18
CA ARG A 325 -9.52 -13.45 2.11
C ARG A 325 -9.33 -14.89 2.60
N SER A 326 -8.59 -15.08 3.68
CA SER A 326 -8.32 -16.41 4.24
C SER A 326 -9.52 -17.01 4.97
N ARG A 327 -10.53 -16.19 5.27
CA ARG A 327 -11.70 -16.58 6.07
C ARG A 327 -11.36 -17.17 7.42
N VAL A 328 -10.25 -16.76 7.99
CA VAL A 328 -9.91 -17.08 9.38
C VAL A 328 -10.89 -16.35 10.31
N PRO A 329 -11.42 -17.01 11.35
CA PRO A 329 -12.19 -16.31 12.36
C PRO A 329 -11.40 -15.10 12.88
N ALA A 330 -11.94 -13.91 12.68
CA ALA A 330 -11.24 -12.67 12.98
C ALA A 330 -12.02 -11.77 13.92
N LEU A 331 -11.33 -11.25 14.92
CA LEU A 331 -11.78 -10.24 15.84
C LEU A 331 -10.93 -8.98 15.65
N VAL A 332 -11.55 -7.89 15.24
CA VAL A 332 -10.83 -6.67 14.91
C VAL A 332 -11.17 -5.57 15.91
N VAL A 333 -10.15 -4.87 16.37
CA VAL A 333 -10.25 -3.75 17.31
C VAL A 333 -9.93 -2.47 16.54
N PRO A 334 -10.88 -1.54 16.35
CA PRO A 334 -10.61 -0.25 15.74
C PRO A 334 -9.55 0.53 16.54
N PRO A 335 -8.66 1.29 15.89
CA PRO A 335 -7.68 2.10 16.61
C PRO A 335 -8.36 3.26 17.33
N VAL A 336 -7.90 3.58 18.54
CA VAL A 336 -8.44 4.70 19.33
C VAL A 336 -8.19 6.05 18.65
N SER A 337 -7.07 6.18 17.96
CA SER A 337 -6.68 7.38 17.20
C SER A 337 -6.93 7.24 15.69
N GLY A 338 -7.64 6.20 15.28
CA GLY A 338 -7.93 5.95 13.87
C GLY A 338 -9.01 6.86 13.31
N SER A 339 -9.12 6.86 11.98
CA SER A 339 -10.15 7.61 11.31
C SER A 339 -11.54 6.97 11.49
N GLU A 340 -12.57 7.79 11.51
CA GLU A 340 -13.96 7.31 11.50
C GLU A 340 -14.23 6.37 10.33
N GLU A 341 -13.54 6.55 9.22
CA GLU A 341 -13.70 5.72 8.03
C GLU A 341 -13.09 4.33 8.18
N GLN A 342 -11.89 4.20 8.76
CA GLN A 342 -11.34 2.87 9.09
C GLN A 342 -12.31 2.09 9.94
N THR A 343 -12.84 2.75 10.98
CA THR A 343 -13.84 2.17 11.88
C THR A 343 -15.11 1.81 11.11
N ALA A 344 -15.62 2.70 10.25
CA ALA A 344 -16.82 2.45 9.44
C ALA A 344 -16.60 1.27 8.47
N ARG A 345 -15.42 1.16 7.86
CA ARG A 345 -15.06 0.03 6.98
C ARG A 345 -15.05 -1.29 7.73
N MET A 346 -14.45 -1.34 8.91
CA MET A 346 -14.44 -2.55 9.74
C MET A 346 -15.85 -2.95 10.15
N ARG A 347 -16.67 -1.99 10.61
CA ARG A 347 -18.08 -2.23 10.93
C ARG A 347 -18.87 -2.71 9.72
N ARG A 348 -18.57 -2.20 8.52
CA ARG A 348 -19.20 -2.66 7.27
C ARG A 348 -18.81 -4.10 6.93
N LEU A 349 -17.52 -4.47 7.05
CA LEU A 349 -17.07 -5.85 6.86
C LEU A 349 -17.67 -6.80 7.93
N ALA A 350 -17.80 -6.33 9.15
CA ALA A 350 -18.48 -7.07 10.23
C ALA A 350 -19.97 -7.26 9.93
N ALA A 351 -20.66 -6.22 9.44
CA ALA A 351 -22.06 -6.32 9.04
C ALA A 351 -22.30 -7.31 7.89
N LEU A 352 -21.29 -7.47 7.00
CA LEU A 352 -21.28 -8.51 5.96
C LEU A 352 -20.98 -9.91 6.53
N GLY A 353 -20.65 -10.01 7.81
CA GLY A 353 -20.30 -11.28 8.46
C GLY A 353 -18.90 -11.78 8.14
N ALA A 354 -18.02 -10.95 7.61
CA ALA A 354 -16.64 -11.34 7.29
C ALA A 354 -15.72 -11.39 8.51
N MET A 355 -16.06 -10.69 9.58
CA MET A 355 -15.30 -10.60 10.83
C MET A 355 -16.19 -10.13 11.99
N ARG A 356 -15.62 -10.05 13.18
CA ARG A 356 -16.23 -9.42 14.36
C ARG A 356 -15.43 -8.18 14.77
N VAL A 357 -16.09 -7.24 15.44
CA VAL A 357 -15.47 -6.00 15.93
C VAL A 357 -15.65 -5.90 17.44
N VAL A 358 -14.59 -5.51 18.14
CA VAL A 358 -14.63 -5.08 19.56
C VAL A 358 -14.32 -3.60 19.58
N GLU A 359 -15.22 -2.84 20.17
CA GLU A 359 -15.02 -1.39 20.30
C GLU A 359 -13.88 -1.11 21.30
N PRO A 360 -12.98 -0.14 21.00
CA PRO A 360 -11.78 0.13 21.79
C PRO A 360 -12.04 0.48 23.24
N GLU A 361 -13.19 1.12 23.51
CA GLU A 361 -13.62 1.51 24.87
C GLU A 361 -13.85 0.30 25.78
N TRP A 362 -14.10 -0.87 25.20
CA TRP A 362 -14.40 -2.10 25.90
C TRP A 362 -13.23 -3.08 25.89
N LEU A 363 -12.06 -2.59 25.46
CA LEU A 363 -10.86 -3.42 25.35
C LEU A 363 -10.20 -3.60 26.72
N ASP A 364 -10.55 -4.66 27.40
CA ASP A 364 -9.87 -5.21 28.58
C ASP A 364 -9.68 -6.73 28.47
N GLY A 365 -8.88 -7.31 29.36
CA GLY A 365 -8.54 -8.73 29.32
C GLY A 365 -9.75 -9.64 29.42
N GLN A 366 -10.73 -9.33 30.27
CA GLN A 366 -11.93 -10.14 30.44
C GLN A 366 -12.84 -10.09 29.23
N THR A 367 -13.11 -8.88 28.74
CA THR A 367 -13.92 -8.67 27.54
C THR A 367 -13.27 -9.33 26.34
N LEU A 368 -11.97 -9.13 26.13
CA LEU A 368 -11.25 -9.74 25.01
C LEU A 368 -11.30 -11.28 25.10
N ALA A 369 -11.12 -11.88 26.27
CA ALA A 369 -11.25 -13.33 26.44
C ALA A 369 -12.63 -13.84 26.06
N CYS A 370 -13.70 -13.19 26.49
CA CYS A 370 -15.07 -13.54 26.11
C CYS A 370 -15.30 -13.43 24.60
N GLN A 371 -14.76 -12.39 23.97
CA GLN A 371 -14.87 -12.19 22.51
C GLN A 371 -14.05 -13.23 21.74
N ILE A 372 -12.84 -13.56 22.18
CA ILE A 372 -12.03 -14.65 21.61
C ILE A 372 -12.82 -15.95 21.68
N ALA A 373 -13.28 -16.36 22.87
CA ALA A 373 -14.03 -17.61 23.06
C ALA A 373 -15.27 -17.68 22.14
N SER A 374 -16.00 -16.58 22.00
CA SER A 374 -17.18 -16.53 21.11
C SER A 374 -16.82 -16.51 19.63
N THR A 375 -15.57 -16.18 19.28
CA THR A 375 -15.10 -16.10 17.89
C THR A 375 -14.44 -17.41 17.44
N ILE A 376 -13.93 -18.21 18.37
CA ILE A 376 -13.51 -19.59 18.08
C ILE A 376 -14.72 -20.34 17.48
N GLY A 377 -14.55 -20.94 16.29
CA GLY A 377 -15.65 -21.62 15.58
C GLY A 377 -16.60 -20.67 14.83
N PHE A 378 -16.38 -19.36 14.86
CA PHE A 378 -17.08 -18.44 13.97
C PHE A 378 -16.71 -18.74 12.52
N THR A 379 -17.71 -18.89 11.65
CA THR A 379 -17.48 -19.11 10.22
C THR A 379 -17.66 -17.77 9.46
N PRO A 380 -16.57 -17.11 9.05
CA PRO A 380 -16.67 -15.88 8.30
C PRO A 380 -17.39 -16.09 6.97
N ARG A 381 -18.33 -15.18 6.65
CA ARG A 381 -18.96 -15.17 5.32
C ARG A 381 -17.94 -14.66 4.29
N ARG A 382 -18.06 -15.18 3.08
CA ARG A 382 -17.29 -14.65 1.96
C ARG A 382 -17.75 -13.21 1.68
N ALA A 383 -16.85 -12.27 1.84
CA ALA A 383 -17.04 -10.93 1.30
C ALA A 383 -16.45 -10.92 -0.11
N ASP A 384 -17.29 -10.65 -1.11
CA ASP A 384 -16.83 -10.53 -2.50
C ASP A 384 -16.09 -9.19 -2.65
N LEU A 385 -14.84 -9.14 -2.19
CA LEU A 385 -13.96 -7.99 -2.34
C LEU A 385 -13.11 -8.17 -3.60
N ASP A 386 -13.00 -7.10 -4.37
CA ASP A 386 -12.02 -7.07 -5.46
C ASP A 386 -10.60 -6.87 -4.88
N LEU A 387 -9.82 -7.96 -4.85
CA LEU A 387 -8.43 -7.98 -4.41
C LEU A 387 -7.42 -7.99 -5.58
N SER A 388 -7.88 -7.69 -6.79
CA SER A 388 -7.04 -7.75 -8.00
C SER A 388 -6.21 -6.48 -8.24
N GLY A 389 -6.16 -5.54 -7.28
CA GLY A 389 -5.67 -4.17 -7.43
C GLY A 389 -4.29 -4.04 -8.08
N ALA A 390 -3.32 -4.83 -7.64
CA ALA A 390 -1.98 -4.78 -8.22
C ALA A 390 -1.98 -5.23 -9.69
N GLY A 391 -2.64 -6.35 -10.02
CA GLY A 391 -2.76 -6.85 -11.39
C GLY A 391 -3.58 -5.92 -12.29
N ALA A 392 -4.67 -5.35 -11.78
CA ALA A 392 -5.47 -4.38 -12.51
C ALA A 392 -4.69 -3.10 -12.84
N THR A 393 -3.86 -2.63 -11.90
CA THR A 393 -2.96 -1.49 -12.12
C THR A 393 -1.95 -1.79 -13.23
N VAL A 394 -1.33 -2.96 -13.21
CA VAL A 394 -0.40 -3.39 -14.27
C VAL A 394 -1.10 -3.37 -15.64
N ARG A 395 -2.29 -3.99 -15.74
CA ARG A 395 -3.06 -4.02 -17.00
C ARG A 395 -3.42 -2.60 -17.48
N PHE A 396 -3.89 -1.74 -16.59
CA PHE A 396 -4.24 -0.37 -16.92
C PHE A 396 -3.06 0.41 -17.47
N LEU A 397 -1.92 0.43 -16.76
CA LEU A 397 -0.73 1.18 -17.18
C LEU A 397 -0.11 0.62 -18.46
N THR A 398 -0.15 -0.70 -18.65
CA THR A 398 0.30 -1.31 -19.91
C THR A 398 -0.60 -0.87 -21.07
N GLY A 399 -1.92 -0.92 -20.90
CA GLY A 399 -2.89 -0.48 -21.89
C GLY A 399 -2.74 0.99 -22.30
N LEU A 400 -2.38 1.89 -21.35
CA LEU A 400 -2.07 3.30 -21.65
C LEU A 400 -0.88 3.42 -22.60
N LEU A 401 0.19 2.67 -22.37
CA LEU A 401 1.38 2.72 -23.23
C LEU A 401 1.13 2.11 -24.61
N ASP A 402 0.37 1.02 -24.68
CA ASP A 402 0.01 0.38 -25.94
C ASP A 402 -0.84 1.31 -26.80
N ALA A 403 -1.86 1.94 -26.22
CA ALA A 403 -2.69 2.94 -26.92
C ALA A 403 -1.87 4.11 -27.44
N ALA A 404 -0.95 4.65 -26.62
CA ALA A 404 -0.07 5.74 -27.07
C ALA A 404 0.91 5.33 -28.18
N SER A 405 1.30 4.06 -28.21
CA SER A 405 2.17 3.52 -29.27
C SER A 405 1.43 3.40 -30.60
N LEU A 406 0.17 2.96 -30.58
CA LEU A 406 -0.69 2.87 -31.77
C LEU A 406 -0.96 4.25 -32.40
N LEU A 407 -1.20 5.27 -31.59
CA LEU A 407 -1.40 6.64 -32.06
C LEU A 407 -0.17 7.21 -32.77
N ASN A 408 1.03 6.86 -32.30
CA ASN A 408 2.28 7.29 -32.93
C ASN A 408 2.59 6.56 -34.24
N THR A 409 1.94 5.42 -34.53
CA THR A 409 2.13 4.65 -35.77
C THR A 409 1.10 4.98 -36.86
N GLY A 410 0.20 5.95 -36.63
CA GLY A 410 -0.78 6.40 -37.64
C GLY A 410 -1.95 5.47 -37.91
N THR A 411 -2.14 4.44 -37.11
CA THR A 411 -3.32 3.55 -37.18
C THR A 411 -4.47 4.22 -36.38
N THR A 412 -5.49 4.69 -37.07
CA THR A 412 -6.70 5.32 -36.50
C THR A 412 -7.53 4.30 -35.73
N GLY A 413 -7.27 4.16 -34.45
CA GLY A 413 -8.13 3.50 -33.47
C GLY A 413 -8.47 4.51 -32.39
N ALA A 414 -9.74 4.55 -31.96
CA ALA A 414 -10.25 5.53 -31.01
C ALA A 414 -9.35 5.64 -29.75
N ASP A 415 -8.94 6.86 -29.45
CA ASP A 415 -8.15 7.23 -28.27
C ASP A 415 -8.95 6.93 -26.98
N PRO A 416 -8.55 5.98 -26.15
CA PRO A 416 -9.24 5.74 -24.88
C PRO A 416 -9.03 6.88 -23.88
N LEU A 417 -8.18 7.87 -24.17
CA LEU A 417 -7.86 9.00 -23.32
C LEU A 417 -7.97 10.36 -24.02
N ALA A 418 -8.72 10.45 -25.12
CA ALA A 418 -8.92 11.70 -25.88
C ALA A 418 -9.46 12.88 -25.03
N PHE A 419 -9.77 12.65 -23.75
CA PHE A 419 -10.36 13.68 -22.87
C PHE A 419 -9.38 14.59 -22.15
N GLY A 420 -8.07 14.34 -22.13
CA GLY A 420 -7.18 15.09 -21.23
C GLY A 420 -6.23 16.10 -21.86
N ARG A 421 -5.70 15.84 -23.05
CA ARG A 421 -4.51 16.58 -23.55
C ARG A 421 -4.77 17.81 -24.41
N SER A 422 -5.92 17.91 -25.08
CA SER A 422 -6.18 19.04 -26.01
C SER A 422 -6.65 20.33 -25.35
N GLN A 423 -6.91 20.33 -24.04
CA GLN A 423 -7.40 21.49 -23.27
C GLN A 423 -6.57 21.84 -22.03
N ARG A 424 -5.29 21.50 -21.96
CA ARG A 424 -4.43 22.04 -20.90
C ARG A 424 -4.33 23.55 -21.09
N LEU A 425 -5.12 24.30 -20.34
CA LEU A 425 -5.02 25.74 -20.27
C LEU A 425 -3.63 26.17 -19.82
N PRO A 426 -3.02 27.19 -20.45
CA PRO A 426 -1.75 27.73 -19.99
C PRO A 426 -1.92 28.29 -18.57
N TYR A 427 -1.06 27.84 -17.67
CA TYR A 427 -1.02 28.26 -16.27
C TYR A 427 -1.12 29.76 -16.09
N ARG A 428 -2.22 30.24 -15.57
CA ARG A 428 -2.28 31.57 -14.97
C ARG A 428 -1.88 31.45 -13.51
N HIS A 429 -0.76 32.11 -13.20
CA HIS A 429 -0.15 32.37 -11.91
C HIS A 429 -1.04 32.13 -10.68
N PHE A 430 -0.82 31.04 -9.95
CA PHE A 430 -1.14 30.96 -8.52
C PHE A 430 0.03 31.62 -7.75
N ARG A 431 -0.22 32.78 -7.17
CA ARG A 431 0.61 33.33 -6.09
C ARG A 431 0.18 32.60 -4.81
N MET A 432 1.19 31.99 -4.12
CA MET A 432 1.05 31.60 -2.72
C MET A 432 0.93 32.85 -1.85
#